data_662eb84ce7b00ec1843e0cc0018533ea
#
_entry.id   662eb84ce7b00ec1843e0cc0018533ea
#
_cell.length_a   1.000
_cell.length_b   1.000
_cell.length_c   1.000
_cell.angle_alpha   90.00
_cell.angle_beta   90.00
_cell.angle_gamma   90.00
#
_symmetry.space_group_name_H-M   'P 1'
#
loop_
_entity.id
_entity.type
_entity.pdbx_description
1 polymer ?
#
loop_
_entity_poly.entity_id
_entity_poly.type
_entity_poly.pdbx_seq_one_letter_code
_entity_poly.pdbx_strand_id
1 'polypeptide(L)'
;VLGVQWHPECFILRQDESMMPLFRWLCEEAGSFREAKALHRKMLTLDSHCDTPMFFHKGIHFDQRDPNILVDLHKMTEGRLDATIMVAYLAQGERTDEALQAATAKADRILTQIEEMAAAHCTGVDLAYTPSDLLRLKNAGKKAIMLGIENGYAIGKDLSRLRHFRDRGIVYMTLCHNGDNDICDSARGKGEHGGLSAFGREVVQEMNRLGLMVDLSHGAESSFYDALELSSTPIVCSHSSCRALCNVPRNLTNEQMKALARKGGVAQVTLYKGFLREDGEASILDAIEHLNHAVNIMGVEHVGIGTDFDGDGGIPGCASAAEVINFTRRLLAERYNDTDIAGIWGGNFLRVMQLVQDSRAC
;
A
#
# COMPACT_ATOMS: atom_id res chain seq x y z
N VAL A 1 -3.22 -5.33 -24.83
CA VAL A 1 -4.11 -5.09 -26.00
C VAL A 1 -3.75 -6.09 -27.08
N LEU A 2 -4.72 -6.90 -27.52
CA LEU A 2 -4.55 -7.80 -28.65
C LEU A 2 -4.90 -7.04 -29.94
N GLY A 3 -3.93 -6.85 -30.81
CA GLY A 3 -4.13 -6.33 -32.15
C GLY A 3 -4.11 -7.45 -33.17
N VAL A 4 -5.03 -7.43 -34.11
CA VAL A 4 -5.03 -8.37 -35.24
C VAL A 4 -4.77 -7.60 -36.52
N GLN A 5 -3.92 -8.18 -37.39
CA GLN A 5 -3.53 -7.55 -38.67
C GLN A 5 -4.40 -8.01 -39.86
N TRP A 6 -5.49 -8.71 -39.58
CA TRP A 6 -6.45 -9.18 -40.60
C TRP A 6 -7.88 -8.87 -40.14
N HIS A 7 -8.80 -9.09 -41.01
CA HIS A 7 -10.23 -8.83 -40.82
C HIS A 7 -10.96 -10.09 -40.33
N PRO A 8 -10.96 -10.39 -39.00
CA PRO A 8 -11.57 -11.62 -38.47
C PRO A 8 -13.09 -11.65 -38.71
N GLU A 9 -13.76 -10.51 -38.82
CA GLU A 9 -15.18 -10.38 -39.18
C GLU A 9 -15.51 -10.97 -40.56
N CYS A 10 -14.56 -10.99 -41.50
CA CYS A 10 -14.76 -11.56 -42.83
C CYS A 10 -14.97 -13.08 -42.78
N PHE A 11 -14.45 -13.79 -41.77
CA PHE A 11 -14.68 -15.23 -41.58
C PHE A 11 -16.13 -15.47 -41.18
N ILE A 12 -16.67 -14.67 -40.27
CA ILE A 12 -18.06 -14.78 -39.81
C ILE A 12 -19.03 -14.51 -40.99
N LEU A 13 -18.75 -13.48 -41.81
CA LEU A 13 -19.55 -13.15 -42.99
C LEU A 13 -19.57 -14.33 -44.01
N ARG A 14 -18.56 -15.17 -43.96
CA ARG A 14 -18.48 -16.36 -44.83
C ARG A 14 -19.00 -17.65 -44.14
N GLN A 15 -19.69 -17.49 -42.98
CA GLN A 15 -20.17 -18.60 -42.14
C GLN A 15 -19.04 -19.48 -41.59
N ASP A 16 -17.82 -18.94 -41.46
CA ASP A 16 -16.69 -19.58 -40.83
C ASP A 16 -16.58 -19.09 -39.38
N GLU A 17 -16.89 -19.96 -38.45
CA GLU A 17 -16.91 -19.63 -36.99
C GLU A 17 -15.54 -19.78 -36.34
N SER A 18 -14.47 -20.06 -37.07
CA SER A 18 -13.13 -20.27 -36.49
C SER A 18 -12.61 -19.07 -35.68
N MET A 19 -13.08 -17.85 -35.99
CA MET A 19 -12.73 -16.62 -35.25
C MET A 19 -13.71 -16.25 -34.11
N MET A 20 -14.80 -16.98 -33.94
CA MET A 20 -15.76 -16.74 -32.84
C MET A 20 -15.15 -16.75 -31.46
N PRO A 21 -14.15 -17.62 -31.13
CA PRO A 21 -13.48 -17.56 -29.83
C PRO A 21 -12.84 -16.21 -29.52
N LEU A 22 -12.26 -15.53 -30.52
CA LEU A 22 -11.68 -14.20 -30.36
C LEU A 22 -12.76 -13.14 -29.97
N PHE A 23 -13.92 -13.19 -30.65
CA PHE A 23 -15.02 -12.24 -30.36
C PHE A 23 -15.65 -12.53 -28.98
N ARG A 24 -15.82 -13.80 -28.61
CA ARG A 24 -16.30 -14.19 -27.29
C ARG A 24 -15.34 -13.68 -26.21
N TRP A 25 -14.05 -13.94 -26.37
CA TRP A 25 -13.03 -13.44 -25.45
C TRP A 25 -13.08 -11.89 -25.33
N LEU A 26 -13.18 -11.15 -26.42
CA LEU A 26 -13.32 -9.68 -26.40
C LEU A 26 -14.57 -9.22 -25.63
N CYS A 27 -15.70 -9.91 -25.82
CA CYS A 27 -16.94 -9.60 -25.10
C CYS A 27 -16.81 -9.89 -23.60
N GLU A 28 -16.18 -11.00 -23.22
CA GLU A 28 -15.93 -11.37 -21.82
C GLU A 28 -15.00 -10.36 -21.16
N GLU A 29 -13.88 -10.00 -21.83
CA GLU A 29 -12.95 -8.97 -21.33
C GLU A 29 -13.65 -7.62 -21.14
N ALA A 30 -14.41 -7.17 -22.14
CA ALA A 30 -15.16 -5.92 -22.04
C ALA A 30 -16.23 -5.96 -20.93
N GLY A 31 -16.88 -7.11 -20.74
CA GLY A 31 -17.83 -7.35 -19.66
C GLY A 31 -17.16 -7.20 -18.30
N SER A 32 -16.06 -7.90 -18.08
CA SER A 32 -15.25 -7.89 -16.85
C SER A 32 -14.74 -6.48 -16.51
N PHE A 33 -14.25 -5.71 -17.51
CA PHE A 33 -13.88 -4.31 -17.30
C PHE A 33 -15.05 -3.43 -16.88
N ARG A 34 -16.20 -3.60 -17.52
CA ARG A 34 -17.42 -2.84 -17.19
C ARG A 34 -17.87 -3.11 -15.76
N GLU A 35 -17.83 -4.37 -15.32
CA GLU A 35 -18.18 -4.77 -13.96
C GLU A 35 -17.21 -4.18 -12.93
N ALA A 36 -15.90 -4.34 -13.11
CA ALA A 36 -14.89 -3.75 -12.25
C ALA A 36 -15.03 -2.23 -12.15
N LYS A 37 -15.28 -1.55 -13.29
CA LYS A 37 -15.54 -0.10 -13.31
C LYS A 37 -16.80 0.28 -12.55
N ALA A 38 -17.83 -0.56 -12.56
CA ALA A 38 -19.06 -0.32 -11.83
C ALA A 38 -18.84 -0.45 -10.32
N LEU A 39 -18.02 -1.41 -9.88
CA LEU A 39 -17.62 -1.57 -8.48
C LEU A 39 -16.81 -0.37 -8.00
N HIS A 40 -15.74 0.04 -8.72
CA HIS A 40 -14.91 1.19 -8.34
C HIS A 40 -15.69 2.51 -8.24
N ARG A 41 -16.82 2.65 -8.94
CA ARG A 41 -17.71 3.81 -8.74
C ARG A 41 -18.42 3.80 -7.38
N LYS A 42 -18.74 2.61 -6.86
CA LYS A 42 -19.53 2.43 -5.63
C LYS A 42 -18.65 2.33 -4.38
N MET A 43 -17.51 1.67 -4.47
CA MET A 43 -16.57 1.47 -3.37
C MET A 43 -15.46 2.50 -3.38
N LEU A 44 -14.80 2.71 -2.24
CA LEU A 44 -13.56 3.47 -2.14
C LEU A 44 -12.39 2.53 -2.45
N THR A 45 -11.44 3.00 -3.28
CA THR A 45 -10.21 2.28 -3.58
C THR A 45 -9.02 3.02 -3.00
N LEU A 46 -8.27 2.35 -2.12
CA LEU A 46 -7.10 2.88 -1.44
C LEU A 46 -5.90 1.94 -1.68
N ASP A 47 -4.79 2.50 -2.11
CA ASP A 47 -3.47 1.89 -2.03
C ASP A 47 -2.78 2.35 -0.75
N SER A 48 -2.37 1.41 0.10
CA SER A 48 -1.85 1.74 1.43
C SER A 48 -0.37 2.12 1.45
N HIS A 49 0.35 2.03 0.32
CA HIS A 49 1.78 2.37 0.28
C HIS A 49 2.28 2.70 -1.12
N CYS A 50 2.88 3.88 -1.26
CA CYS A 50 3.40 4.38 -2.53
C CYS A 50 4.59 5.31 -2.28
N ASP A 51 5.69 5.11 -3.05
CA ASP A 51 6.95 5.82 -2.94
C ASP A 51 7.17 6.90 -4.01
N THR A 52 6.12 7.32 -4.69
CA THR A 52 6.20 8.39 -5.71
C THR A 52 6.98 9.63 -5.23
N PRO A 53 6.94 10.04 -3.95
CA PRO A 53 7.75 11.17 -3.46
C PRO A 53 9.26 10.99 -3.64
N MET A 54 9.77 9.76 -3.75
CA MET A 54 11.19 9.51 -4.07
C MET A 54 11.65 10.16 -5.39
N PHE A 55 10.71 10.40 -6.30
CA PHE A 55 10.97 10.95 -7.64
C PHE A 55 10.75 12.46 -7.74
N PHE A 56 10.27 13.14 -6.71
CA PHE A 56 10.01 14.59 -6.76
C PHE A 56 11.22 15.42 -7.11
N HIS A 57 12.41 14.98 -6.66
CA HIS A 57 13.68 15.64 -7.02
C HIS A 57 14.00 15.61 -8.51
N LYS A 58 13.31 14.79 -9.31
CA LYS A 58 13.48 14.69 -10.78
C LYS A 58 12.53 15.63 -11.53
N GLY A 59 11.74 16.46 -10.84
CA GLY A 59 10.82 17.40 -11.47
C GLY A 59 9.64 16.69 -12.14
N ILE A 60 8.99 15.75 -11.46
CA ILE A 60 7.82 15.03 -11.97
C ILE A 60 6.62 15.94 -12.19
N HIS A 61 5.72 15.54 -13.09
CA HIS A 61 4.48 16.22 -13.40
C HIS A 61 3.27 15.37 -12.96
N PHE A 62 2.83 15.57 -11.71
CA PHE A 62 1.75 14.75 -11.14
C PHE A 62 0.38 14.96 -11.83
N ASP A 63 0.16 16.12 -12.46
CA ASP A 63 -1.03 16.47 -13.24
C ASP A 63 -1.00 15.98 -14.70
N GLN A 64 0.08 15.33 -15.12
CA GLN A 64 0.25 14.78 -16.46
C GLN A 64 0.51 13.27 -16.37
N ARG A 65 0.37 12.55 -17.50
CA ARG A 65 0.78 11.15 -17.56
C ARG A 65 2.32 11.09 -17.66
N ASP A 66 2.98 11.06 -16.50
CA ASP A 66 4.44 11.07 -16.41
C ASP A 66 5.01 9.64 -16.54
N PRO A 67 5.88 9.36 -17.53
CA PRO A 67 6.46 8.03 -17.70
C PRO A 67 7.48 7.65 -16.60
N ASN A 68 7.92 8.60 -15.78
CA ASN A 68 8.95 8.39 -14.76
C ASN A 68 8.39 7.93 -13.42
N ILE A 69 7.08 7.96 -13.22
CA ILE A 69 6.42 7.55 -11.98
C ILE A 69 5.25 6.61 -12.28
N LEU A 70 4.91 5.77 -11.32
CA LEU A 70 3.82 4.79 -11.47
C LEU A 70 2.48 5.33 -10.97
N VAL A 71 2.47 6.42 -10.20
CA VAL A 71 1.26 7.06 -9.68
C VAL A 71 1.25 8.54 -10.05
N ASP A 72 0.27 8.93 -10.87
CA ASP A 72 -0.09 10.32 -11.20
C ASP A 72 -1.60 10.44 -11.36
N LEU A 73 -2.13 11.65 -11.48
CA LEU A 73 -3.58 11.89 -11.59
C LEU A 73 -4.24 11.20 -12.79
N HIS A 74 -3.53 11.09 -13.92
CA HIS A 74 -4.03 10.40 -15.10
C HIS A 74 -4.12 8.89 -14.87
N LYS A 75 -3.06 8.29 -14.32
CA LYS A 75 -3.02 6.85 -13.99
C LYS A 75 -4.06 6.50 -12.91
N MET A 76 -4.16 7.30 -11.84
CA MET A 76 -5.19 7.13 -10.82
C MET A 76 -6.61 7.22 -11.41
N THR A 77 -6.82 8.10 -12.38
CA THR A 77 -8.13 8.25 -13.06
C THR A 77 -8.42 7.08 -13.98
N GLU A 78 -7.45 6.63 -14.76
CA GLU A 78 -7.55 5.50 -15.68
C GLU A 78 -7.84 4.19 -14.94
N GLY A 79 -7.05 3.89 -13.89
CA GLY A 79 -7.23 2.70 -13.04
C GLY A 79 -8.37 2.83 -12.03
N ARG A 80 -8.97 4.02 -11.89
CA ARG A 80 -10.01 4.34 -10.91
C ARG A 80 -9.54 4.09 -9.45
N LEU A 81 -8.29 4.43 -9.18
CA LEU A 81 -7.76 4.52 -7.84
C LEU A 81 -8.21 5.85 -7.21
N ASP A 82 -8.91 5.81 -6.08
CA ASP A 82 -9.42 7.01 -5.43
C ASP A 82 -8.40 7.65 -4.50
N ALA A 83 -7.59 6.82 -3.83
CA ALA A 83 -6.63 7.27 -2.84
C ALA A 83 -5.35 6.43 -2.83
N THR A 84 -4.25 7.06 -2.41
CA THR A 84 -2.99 6.38 -2.07
C THR A 84 -2.35 7.02 -0.85
N ILE A 85 -1.55 6.26 -0.09
CA ILE A 85 -0.72 6.81 0.97
C ILE A 85 0.68 7.00 0.43
N MET A 86 1.09 8.26 0.26
CA MET A 86 2.45 8.63 -0.14
C MET A 86 3.34 8.73 1.09
N VAL A 87 4.47 8.05 1.05
CA VAL A 87 5.36 8.00 2.20
C VAL A 87 6.59 8.87 2.06
N ALA A 88 7.02 9.45 3.18
CA ALA A 88 8.35 10.00 3.33
C ALA A 88 9.31 8.83 3.60
N TYR A 89 9.89 8.28 2.53
CA TYR A 89 10.88 7.21 2.61
C TYR A 89 12.25 7.70 3.06
N LEU A 90 12.83 6.97 4.03
CA LEU A 90 14.19 7.20 4.50
C LEU A 90 15.01 5.91 4.49
N ALA A 91 16.05 5.87 3.66
CA ALA A 91 17.03 4.80 3.76
C ALA A 91 17.67 4.82 5.15
N GLN A 92 17.91 3.64 5.74
CA GLN A 92 18.63 3.54 7.00
C GLN A 92 20.06 4.05 6.82
N GLY A 93 20.45 5.02 7.64
CA GLY A 93 21.78 5.60 7.68
C GLY A 93 22.47 5.40 9.03
N GLU A 94 23.55 6.16 9.25
CA GLU A 94 24.24 6.21 10.54
C GLU A 94 23.33 6.78 11.64
N ARG A 95 23.63 6.47 12.88
CA ARG A 95 22.84 6.89 14.05
C ARG A 95 23.58 7.92 14.92
N THR A 96 24.40 8.77 14.28
CA THR A 96 24.98 9.97 14.92
C THR A 96 23.91 11.04 15.07
N ASP A 97 24.07 11.97 15.99
CA ASP A 97 23.10 13.03 16.23
C ASP A 97 22.86 13.88 14.96
N GLU A 98 23.90 14.15 14.20
CA GLU A 98 23.83 14.89 12.92
C GLU A 98 23.03 14.11 11.88
N ALA A 99 23.27 12.79 11.75
CA ALA A 99 22.55 11.94 10.80
C ALA A 99 21.06 11.80 11.17
N LEU A 100 20.74 11.67 12.46
CA LEU A 100 19.36 11.62 12.96
C LEU A 100 18.62 12.95 12.73
N GLN A 101 19.29 14.09 12.94
CA GLN A 101 18.70 15.41 12.62
C GLN A 101 18.47 15.58 11.12
N ALA A 102 19.44 15.16 10.30
CA ALA A 102 19.32 15.20 8.83
C ALA A 102 18.17 14.30 8.33
N ALA A 103 17.96 13.12 8.95
CA ALA A 103 16.85 12.23 8.63
C ALA A 103 15.49 12.89 8.93
N THR A 104 15.34 13.51 10.10
CA THR A 104 14.12 14.26 10.45
C THR A 104 13.85 15.38 9.46
N ALA A 105 14.86 16.21 9.16
CA ALA A 105 14.74 17.28 8.20
C ALA A 105 14.42 16.80 6.77
N LYS A 106 14.91 15.58 6.38
CA LYS A 106 14.57 14.96 5.12
C LYS A 106 13.10 14.53 5.09
N ALA A 107 12.59 13.90 6.16
CA ALA A 107 11.19 13.54 6.26
C ALA A 107 10.28 14.76 6.13
N ASP A 108 10.59 15.85 6.86
CA ASP A 108 9.86 17.10 6.78
C ASP A 108 9.82 17.69 5.38
N ARG A 109 10.96 17.70 4.67
CA ARG A 109 11.01 18.17 3.27
C ARG A 109 10.14 17.35 2.34
N ILE A 110 10.16 16.02 2.47
CA ILE A 110 9.34 15.14 1.62
C ILE A 110 7.86 15.39 1.88
N LEU A 111 7.45 15.46 3.14
CA LEU A 111 6.06 15.77 3.49
C LEU A 111 5.63 17.13 2.94
N THR A 112 6.48 18.17 3.06
CA THR A 112 6.23 19.49 2.47
C THR A 112 6.04 19.41 0.95
N GLN A 113 6.88 18.65 0.25
CA GLN A 113 6.76 18.45 -1.19
C GLN A 113 5.45 17.75 -1.59
N ILE A 114 4.96 16.78 -0.80
CA ILE A 114 3.66 16.16 -1.03
C ILE A 114 2.53 17.19 -0.82
N GLU A 115 2.59 17.99 0.23
CA GLU A 115 1.62 19.05 0.53
C GLU A 115 1.58 20.11 -0.59
N GLU A 116 2.75 20.58 -1.03
CA GLU A 116 2.88 21.54 -2.13
C GLU A 116 2.35 20.97 -3.46
N MET A 117 2.65 19.71 -3.78
CA MET A 117 2.13 19.01 -4.95
C MET A 117 0.59 18.93 -4.91
N ALA A 118 0.01 18.53 -3.78
CA ALA A 118 -1.44 18.45 -3.64
C ALA A 118 -2.10 19.84 -3.75
N ALA A 119 -1.50 20.87 -3.15
CA ALA A 119 -1.97 22.26 -3.22
C ALA A 119 -1.90 22.82 -4.65
N ALA A 120 -0.82 22.51 -5.39
CA ALA A 120 -0.67 22.95 -6.77
C ALA A 120 -1.72 22.34 -7.73
N HIS A 121 -2.24 21.17 -7.40
CA HIS A 121 -3.21 20.42 -8.22
C HIS A 121 -4.58 20.26 -7.52
N CYS A 122 -4.94 21.19 -6.62
CA CYS A 122 -6.11 21.10 -5.74
C CYS A 122 -7.47 20.97 -6.44
N THR A 123 -7.55 21.16 -7.74
CA THR A 123 -8.77 20.88 -8.54
C THR A 123 -9.00 19.38 -8.73
N GLY A 124 -7.93 18.56 -8.77
CA GLY A 124 -7.98 17.14 -9.06
C GLY A 124 -7.59 16.24 -7.88
N VAL A 125 -6.83 16.77 -6.92
CA VAL A 125 -6.33 16.02 -5.76
C VAL A 125 -6.39 16.89 -4.51
N ASP A 126 -6.49 16.26 -3.34
CA ASP A 126 -6.40 16.95 -2.04
C ASP A 126 -5.87 15.98 -0.97
N LEU A 127 -5.42 16.52 0.16
CA LEU A 127 -4.99 15.71 1.29
C LEU A 127 -6.17 15.17 2.09
N ALA A 128 -6.01 13.95 2.58
CA ALA A 128 -6.95 13.30 3.47
C ALA A 128 -6.20 12.81 4.73
N TYR A 129 -6.84 12.95 5.89
CA TYR A 129 -6.27 12.62 7.19
C TYR A 129 -7.10 11.58 7.94
N THR A 130 -8.35 11.38 7.51
CA THR A 130 -9.31 10.48 8.11
C THR A 130 -10.04 9.66 7.04
N PRO A 131 -10.64 8.51 7.39
CA PRO A 131 -11.50 7.76 6.46
C PRO A 131 -12.65 8.60 5.89
N SER A 132 -13.21 9.52 6.68
CA SER A 132 -14.30 10.41 6.23
C SER A 132 -13.84 11.43 5.18
N ASP A 133 -12.58 11.90 5.24
CA ASP A 133 -12.02 12.77 4.22
C ASP A 133 -11.94 12.09 2.86
N LEU A 134 -11.56 10.80 2.84
CA LEU A 134 -11.49 10.02 1.60
C LEU A 134 -12.87 9.95 0.91
N LEU A 135 -13.92 9.68 1.67
CA LEU A 135 -15.28 9.63 1.15
C LEU A 135 -15.74 11.00 0.65
N ARG A 136 -15.45 12.06 1.40
CA ARG A 136 -15.73 13.44 1.02
C ARG A 136 -15.05 13.82 -0.30
N LEU A 137 -13.76 13.49 -0.45
CA LEU A 137 -13.00 13.81 -1.66
C LEU A 137 -13.47 12.99 -2.86
N LYS A 138 -13.73 11.68 -2.69
CA LYS A 138 -14.32 10.85 -3.74
C LYS A 138 -15.65 11.42 -4.23
N ASN A 139 -16.54 11.82 -3.32
CA ASN A 139 -17.82 12.42 -3.67
C ASN A 139 -17.68 13.78 -4.37
N ALA A 140 -16.59 14.50 -4.11
CA ALA A 140 -16.23 15.73 -4.81
C ALA A 140 -15.53 15.47 -6.16
N GLY A 141 -15.32 14.22 -6.55
CA GLY A 141 -14.63 13.85 -7.80
C GLY A 141 -13.12 14.06 -7.76
N LYS A 142 -12.53 14.26 -6.57
CA LYS A 142 -11.09 14.42 -6.37
C LYS A 142 -10.43 13.11 -5.98
N LYS A 143 -9.15 12.98 -6.31
CA LYS A 143 -8.25 11.97 -5.75
C LYS A 143 -7.80 12.40 -4.35
N ALA A 144 -7.44 11.43 -3.52
CA ALA A 144 -6.97 11.70 -2.17
C ALA A 144 -5.53 11.20 -1.99
N ILE A 145 -4.71 11.99 -1.33
CA ILE A 145 -3.38 11.60 -0.86
C ILE A 145 -3.41 11.61 0.67
N MET A 146 -2.99 10.52 1.29
CA MET A 146 -2.68 10.48 2.71
C MET A 146 -1.16 10.44 2.90
N LEU A 147 -0.70 10.83 4.08
CA LEU A 147 0.72 10.94 4.40
C LEU A 147 1.15 9.76 5.27
N GLY A 148 2.31 9.17 4.97
CA GLY A 148 2.96 8.18 5.82
C GLY A 148 4.45 8.49 5.99
N ILE A 149 5.09 7.81 6.94
CA ILE A 149 6.55 7.77 7.05
C ILE A 149 6.99 6.33 6.92
N GLU A 150 7.94 6.08 6.03
CA GLU A 150 8.62 4.80 5.94
C GLU A 150 10.03 4.90 6.52
N ASN A 151 10.24 4.18 7.61
CA ASN A 151 11.37 4.14 8.52
C ASN A 151 11.29 5.16 9.67
N GLY A 152 11.03 4.65 10.87
CA GLY A 152 11.06 5.41 12.13
C GLY A 152 12.42 6.07 12.44
N TYR A 153 13.45 5.82 11.63
CA TYR A 153 14.69 6.59 11.63
C TYR A 153 14.44 8.11 11.56
N ALA A 154 13.27 8.52 11.00
CA ALA A 154 12.83 9.90 10.94
C ALA A 154 12.71 10.60 12.29
N ILE A 155 12.37 9.86 13.36
CA ILE A 155 12.22 10.46 14.69
C ILE A 155 13.52 10.50 15.50
N GLY A 156 14.59 9.84 14.99
CA GLY A 156 15.84 9.68 15.75
C GLY A 156 15.58 9.05 17.12
N LYS A 157 16.03 9.73 18.19
CA LYS A 157 15.83 9.34 19.59
C LYS A 157 14.90 10.29 20.34
N ASP A 158 13.99 10.96 19.66
CA ASP A 158 13.14 12.00 20.22
C ASP A 158 11.65 11.71 19.99
N LEU A 159 10.96 11.24 21.04
CA LEU A 159 9.53 10.94 20.99
C LEU A 159 8.65 12.15 20.63
N SER A 160 9.11 13.39 20.92
CA SER A 160 8.33 14.58 20.57
C SER A 160 8.12 14.74 19.06
N ARG A 161 9.00 14.14 18.24
CA ARG A 161 8.89 14.14 16.78
C ARG A 161 7.72 13.30 16.26
N LEU A 162 7.27 12.28 17.02
CA LEU A 162 6.03 11.56 16.69
C LEU A 162 4.83 12.50 16.70
N ARG A 163 4.72 13.36 17.72
CA ARG A 163 3.68 14.39 17.79
C ARG A 163 3.81 15.37 16.63
N HIS A 164 5.03 15.86 16.36
CA HIS A 164 5.30 16.75 15.24
C HIS A 164 4.79 16.16 13.91
N PHE A 165 5.16 14.95 13.56
CA PHE A 165 4.72 14.32 12.32
C PHE A 165 3.23 13.99 12.31
N ARG A 166 2.69 13.56 13.45
CA ARG A 166 1.24 13.38 13.60
C ARG A 166 0.47 14.68 13.35
N ASP A 167 0.95 15.80 13.85
CA ASP A 167 0.29 17.11 13.68
C ASP A 167 0.44 17.60 12.23
N ARG A 168 1.40 17.09 11.46
CA ARG A 168 1.48 17.22 10.00
C ARG A 168 0.53 16.30 9.25
N GLY A 169 -0.12 15.37 9.92
CA GLY A 169 -1.18 14.53 9.35
C GLY A 169 -0.75 13.17 8.82
N ILE A 170 0.43 12.65 9.22
CA ILE A 170 0.75 11.26 8.89
C ILE A 170 -0.26 10.31 9.54
N VAL A 171 -0.61 9.25 8.84
CA VAL A 171 -1.58 8.25 9.32
C VAL A 171 -0.90 7.01 9.89
N TYR A 172 0.31 6.70 9.45
CA TYR A 172 1.15 5.65 10.02
C TYR A 172 2.64 5.98 9.94
N MET A 173 3.43 5.23 10.70
CA MET A 173 4.87 5.17 10.56
C MET A 173 5.32 3.70 10.58
N THR A 174 6.08 3.29 9.54
CA THR A 174 6.79 2.00 9.51
C THR A 174 7.98 2.09 10.47
N LEU A 175 8.08 1.17 11.44
CA LEU A 175 9.05 1.28 12.53
C LEU A 175 10.51 1.24 12.06
N CYS A 176 10.80 0.47 11.00
CA CYS A 176 12.13 0.42 10.37
C CYS A 176 12.00 0.17 8.86
N HIS A 177 13.11 0.32 8.16
CA HIS A 177 13.25 -0.14 6.77
C HIS A 177 14.32 -1.26 6.69
N ASN A 178 15.14 -1.31 5.65
CA ASN A 178 16.21 -2.30 5.49
C ASN A 178 17.42 -1.93 6.39
N GLY A 179 17.48 -2.51 7.58
CA GLY A 179 18.49 -2.30 8.62
C GLY A 179 17.88 -1.96 9.97
N ASP A 180 18.52 -2.42 11.04
CA ASP A 180 18.14 -2.12 12.40
C ASP A 180 18.31 -0.64 12.69
N ASN A 181 17.40 -0.06 13.49
CA ASN A 181 17.48 1.32 13.93
C ASN A 181 17.36 1.42 15.45
N ASP A 182 17.20 2.62 16.01
CA ASP A 182 17.07 2.79 17.45
C ASP A 182 15.72 2.29 18.01
N ILE A 183 14.76 1.95 17.15
CA ILE A 183 13.42 1.49 17.51
C ILE A 183 13.35 -0.03 17.56
N CYS A 184 13.79 -0.71 16.49
CA CYS A 184 13.62 -2.16 16.37
C CYS A 184 14.56 -2.80 15.36
N ASP A 185 14.60 -4.13 15.39
CA ASP A 185 15.26 -4.93 14.38
C ASP A 185 14.45 -5.04 13.11
N SER A 186 15.14 -4.96 11.97
CA SER A 186 14.60 -5.13 10.62
C SER A 186 14.71 -6.59 10.17
N ALA A 187 13.79 -7.02 9.30
CA ALA A 187 13.86 -8.31 8.62
C ALA A 187 15.16 -8.50 7.79
N ARG A 188 15.82 -7.39 7.44
CA ARG A 188 17.11 -7.35 6.75
C ARG A 188 18.21 -6.74 7.62
N GLY A 189 18.01 -6.68 8.92
CA GLY A 189 18.96 -6.21 9.92
C GLY A 189 19.86 -7.31 10.44
N LYS A 190 20.57 -7.02 11.52
CA LYS A 190 21.50 -7.93 12.20
C LYS A 190 20.91 -8.53 13.48
N GLY A 191 19.74 -8.05 13.92
CA GLY A 191 19.09 -8.47 15.17
C GLY A 191 19.74 -7.85 16.40
N GLU A 192 19.96 -6.54 16.39
CA GLU A 192 20.68 -5.80 17.43
C GLU A 192 19.96 -5.81 18.78
N HIS A 193 18.62 -5.81 18.77
CA HIS A 193 17.79 -5.67 19.97
C HIS A 193 17.07 -6.96 20.36
N GLY A 194 17.00 -7.95 19.47
CA GLY A 194 16.18 -9.14 19.64
C GLY A 194 14.67 -8.86 19.51
N GLY A 195 14.29 -7.73 18.88
CA GLY A 195 12.94 -7.25 18.69
C GLY A 195 12.84 -5.73 18.83
N LEU A 196 11.90 -5.23 19.63
CA LEU A 196 11.83 -3.81 20.00
C LEU A 196 12.92 -3.45 21.01
N SER A 197 13.63 -2.35 20.76
CA SER A 197 14.50 -1.75 21.78
C SER A 197 13.67 -1.17 22.95
N ALA A 198 14.33 -0.73 24.03
CA ALA A 198 13.64 -0.01 25.11
C ALA A 198 12.96 1.26 24.57
N PHE A 199 13.64 2.04 23.71
CA PHE A 199 13.07 3.21 23.05
C PHE A 199 11.93 2.83 22.10
N GLY A 200 12.05 1.72 21.37
CA GLY A 200 11.00 1.21 20.49
C GLY A 200 9.69 0.88 21.21
N ARG A 201 9.78 0.39 22.45
CA ARG A 201 8.59 0.17 23.28
C ARG A 201 7.89 1.49 23.63
N GLU A 202 8.65 2.53 23.96
CA GLU A 202 8.09 3.88 24.19
C GLU A 202 7.47 4.45 22.90
N VAL A 203 8.12 4.24 21.75
CA VAL A 203 7.60 4.66 20.43
C VAL A 203 6.24 4.03 20.14
N VAL A 204 6.07 2.71 20.30
CA VAL A 204 4.79 2.02 20.06
C VAL A 204 3.70 2.56 21.00
N GLN A 205 4.02 2.75 22.28
CA GLN A 205 3.05 3.30 23.24
C GLN A 205 2.65 4.73 22.90
N GLU A 206 3.60 5.58 22.50
CA GLU A 206 3.32 6.96 22.11
C GLU A 206 2.54 7.04 20.78
N MET A 207 2.83 6.16 19.80
CA MET A 207 2.04 6.06 18.57
C MET A 207 0.58 5.71 18.88
N ASN A 208 0.32 4.76 19.77
CA ASN A 208 -1.03 4.42 20.21
C ASN A 208 -1.72 5.63 20.86
N ARG A 209 -1.01 6.34 21.79
CA ARG A 209 -1.54 7.52 22.46
C ARG A 209 -1.89 8.66 21.49
N LEU A 210 -1.13 8.80 20.41
CA LEU A 210 -1.33 9.81 19.37
C LEU A 210 -2.37 9.42 18.32
N GLY A 211 -2.83 8.17 18.30
CA GLY A 211 -3.73 7.66 17.26
C GLY A 211 -3.04 7.47 15.91
N LEU A 212 -1.75 7.08 15.93
CA LEU A 212 -0.96 6.71 14.76
C LEU A 212 -0.91 5.20 14.60
N MET A 213 -1.17 4.68 13.41
CA MET A 213 -1.02 3.25 13.13
C MET A 213 0.45 2.85 13.18
N VAL A 214 0.73 1.74 13.88
CA VAL A 214 2.05 1.11 13.94
C VAL A 214 2.17 0.16 12.76
N ASP A 215 3.11 0.44 11.84
CA ASP A 215 3.35 -0.41 10.67
C ASP A 215 4.61 -1.25 10.86
N LEU A 216 4.45 -2.56 10.67
CA LEU A 216 5.51 -3.56 10.83
C LEU A 216 6.00 -4.15 9.49
N SER A 217 5.66 -3.56 8.35
CA SER A 217 6.38 -3.86 7.13
C SER A 217 7.87 -3.60 7.37
N HIS A 218 8.76 -4.43 6.85
CA HIS A 218 10.20 -4.44 7.11
C HIS A 218 10.67 -4.92 8.50
N GLY A 219 9.80 -4.99 9.51
CA GLY A 219 10.18 -5.45 10.84
C GLY A 219 10.62 -6.91 10.88
N ALA A 220 11.63 -7.22 11.71
CA ALA A 220 11.97 -8.60 12.01
C ALA A 220 10.78 -9.31 12.68
N GLU A 221 10.75 -10.64 12.61
CA GLU A 221 9.69 -11.43 13.22
C GLU A 221 9.59 -11.17 14.73
N SER A 222 10.73 -11.01 15.43
CA SER A 222 10.77 -10.62 16.86
C SER A 222 10.16 -9.23 17.09
N SER A 223 10.50 -8.23 16.26
CA SER A 223 9.93 -6.89 16.35
C SER A 223 8.42 -6.87 16.09
N PHE A 224 7.97 -7.70 15.15
CA PHE A 224 6.54 -7.87 14.88
C PHE A 224 5.79 -8.39 16.11
N TYR A 225 6.27 -9.47 16.75
CA TYR A 225 5.59 -10.02 17.92
C TYR A 225 5.66 -9.09 19.14
N ASP A 226 6.79 -8.45 19.38
CA ASP A 226 6.92 -7.45 20.45
C ASP A 226 5.94 -6.29 20.29
N ALA A 227 5.84 -5.73 19.05
CA ALA A 227 4.92 -4.66 18.76
C ALA A 227 3.45 -5.12 18.85
N LEU A 228 3.15 -6.32 18.34
CA LEU A 228 1.80 -6.88 18.39
C LEU A 228 1.32 -7.12 19.82
N GLU A 229 2.21 -7.56 20.72
CA GLU A 229 1.90 -7.78 22.12
C GLU A 229 1.71 -6.46 22.87
N LEU A 230 2.60 -5.49 22.63
CA LEU A 230 2.64 -4.22 23.35
C LEU A 230 1.56 -3.25 22.91
N SER A 231 1.21 -3.23 21.62
CA SER A 231 0.25 -2.28 21.07
C SER A 231 -1.14 -2.48 21.67
N SER A 232 -1.72 -1.38 22.17
CA SER A 232 -3.10 -1.33 22.64
C SER A 232 -4.12 -1.20 21.51
N THR A 233 -3.66 -0.92 20.28
CA THR A 233 -4.48 -0.83 19.07
C THR A 233 -4.02 -1.86 18.04
N PRO A 234 -4.85 -2.23 17.05
CA PRO A 234 -4.42 -3.10 15.98
C PRO A 234 -3.22 -2.48 15.22
N ILE A 235 -2.22 -3.32 14.89
CA ILE A 235 -1.09 -2.93 14.04
C ILE A 235 -1.35 -3.31 12.58
N VAL A 236 -0.56 -2.78 11.66
CA VAL A 236 -0.68 -3.04 10.22
C VAL A 236 0.66 -3.54 9.64
N CYS A 237 0.57 -4.19 8.48
CA CYS A 237 1.69 -4.40 7.57
C CYS A 237 1.29 -3.77 6.23
N SER A 238 1.75 -2.55 5.97
CA SER A 238 1.30 -1.70 4.85
C SER A 238 1.63 -2.27 3.47
N HIS A 239 2.69 -3.10 3.36
CA HIS A 239 3.13 -3.75 2.13
C HIS A 239 3.98 -5.00 2.44
N SER A 240 3.34 -6.17 2.59
CA SER A 240 4.01 -7.45 2.91
C SER A 240 3.26 -8.62 2.31
N SER A 241 3.99 -9.58 1.74
CA SER A 241 3.41 -10.78 1.13
C SER A 241 3.57 -12.03 2.01
N CYS A 242 3.37 -13.23 1.45
CA CYS A 242 3.28 -14.48 2.19
C CYS A 242 4.58 -15.29 2.10
N ARG A 243 5.22 -15.57 3.24
CA ARG A 243 6.47 -16.34 3.27
C ARG A 243 6.29 -17.79 2.82
N ALA A 244 5.10 -18.34 2.98
CA ALA A 244 4.79 -19.69 2.53
C ALA A 244 4.86 -19.86 0.99
N LEU A 245 4.65 -18.76 0.24
CA LEU A 245 4.68 -18.77 -1.23
C LEU A 245 6.02 -18.25 -1.80
N CYS A 246 6.65 -17.30 -1.09
CA CYS A 246 7.96 -16.77 -1.44
C CYS A 246 8.76 -16.59 -0.15
N ASN A 247 9.75 -17.47 0.04
CA ASN A 247 10.48 -17.60 1.31
C ASN A 247 11.57 -16.55 1.47
N VAL A 248 11.14 -15.31 1.66
CA VAL A 248 12.03 -14.16 1.95
C VAL A 248 11.71 -13.56 3.31
N PRO A 249 12.71 -13.02 4.04
CA PRO A 249 12.52 -12.50 5.40
C PRO A 249 11.46 -11.36 5.49
N ARG A 250 11.23 -10.63 4.40
CA ARG A 250 10.27 -9.53 4.31
C ARG A 250 8.81 -9.98 4.31
N ASN A 251 8.56 -11.23 3.95
CA ASN A 251 7.23 -11.80 3.90
C ASN A 251 6.79 -12.33 5.26
N LEU A 252 5.50 -12.23 5.54
CA LEU A 252 4.88 -12.71 6.78
C LEU A 252 4.75 -14.23 6.78
N THR A 253 5.06 -14.85 7.90
CA THR A 253 4.73 -16.25 8.14
C THR A 253 3.23 -16.43 8.37
N ASN A 254 2.72 -17.65 8.18
CA ASN A 254 1.32 -17.96 8.48
C ASN A 254 0.97 -17.67 9.95
N GLU A 255 1.93 -17.88 10.86
CA GLU A 255 1.72 -17.62 12.29
C GLU A 255 1.65 -16.12 12.59
N GLN A 256 2.49 -15.29 11.95
CA GLN A 256 2.38 -13.83 12.04
C GLN A 256 1.01 -13.35 11.53
N MET A 257 0.57 -13.85 10.36
CA MET A 257 -0.72 -13.51 9.79
C MET A 257 -1.89 -13.87 10.72
N LYS A 258 -1.91 -15.10 11.27
CA LYS A 258 -2.92 -15.51 12.25
C LYS A 258 -2.90 -14.63 13.51
N ALA A 259 -1.72 -14.27 13.98
CA ALA A 259 -1.57 -13.43 15.16
C ALA A 259 -2.08 -12.00 14.90
N LEU A 260 -1.73 -11.44 13.72
CA LEU A 260 -2.21 -10.13 13.27
C LEU A 260 -3.74 -10.06 13.19
N ALA A 261 -4.35 -11.06 12.55
CA ALA A 261 -5.81 -11.17 12.43
C ALA A 261 -6.49 -11.26 13.81
N ARG A 262 -5.98 -12.11 14.72
CA ARG A 262 -6.53 -12.22 16.09
C ARG A 262 -6.53 -10.90 16.87
N LYS A 263 -5.60 -10.00 16.56
CA LYS A 263 -5.51 -8.65 17.16
C LYS A 263 -6.27 -7.59 16.36
N GLY A 264 -7.02 -7.99 15.33
CA GLY A 264 -7.82 -7.08 14.51
C GLY A 264 -7.04 -6.30 13.46
N GLY A 265 -5.75 -6.59 13.26
CA GLY A 265 -4.88 -5.91 12.32
C GLY A 265 -5.15 -6.29 10.86
N VAL A 266 -4.35 -5.75 9.94
CA VAL A 266 -4.47 -5.97 8.50
C VAL A 266 -3.09 -6.09 7.86
N ALA A 267 -2.96 -7.02 6.90
CA ALA A 267 -1.79 -7.15 6.04
C ALA A 267 -2.17 -6.79 4.59
N GLN A 268 -1.32 -5.97 3.97
CA GLN A 268 -1.50 -5.51 2.60
C GLN A 268 -0.49 -6.21 1.70
N VAL A 269 -0.98 -6.92 0.68
CA VAL A 269 -0.13 -7.63 -0.29
C VAL A 269 0.62 -6.61 -1.14
N THR A 270 1.94 -6.74 -1.20
CA THR A 270 2.80 -5.89 -2.04
C THR A 270 2.88 -6.40 -3.47
N LEU A 271 3.16 -5.48 -4.41
CA LEU A 271 3.39 -5.79 -5.82
C LEU A 271 4.89 -5.77 -6.19
N TYR A 272 5.78 -5.85 -5.18
CA TYR A 272 7.20 -6.04 -5.45
C TYR A 272 7.47 -7.50 -5.88
N LYS A 273 7.95 -7.67 -7.10
CA LYS A 273 8.14 -8.99 -7.73
C LYS A 273 9.00 -9.96 -6.92
N GLY A 274 10.05 -9.47 -6.25
CA GLY A 274 10.95 -10.29 -5.42
C GLY A 274 10.33 -10.77 -4.10
N PHE A 275 9.11 -10.30 -3.74
CA PHE A 275 8.35 -10.81 -2.59
C PHE A 275 7.16 -11.68 -3.01
N LEU A 276 6.91 -11.75 -4.32
CA LEU A 276 5.88 -12.63 -4.88
C LEU A 276 6.48 -13.93 -5.42
N ARG A 277 7.67 -13.88 -5.99
CA ARG A 277 8.38 -15.08 -6.49
C ARG A 277 9.88 -14.98 -6.25
N GLU A 278 10.50 -16.09 -5.90
CA GLU A 278 11.95 -16.16 -5.63
C GLU A 278 12.80 -15.93 -6.90
N ASP A 279 12.27 -16.27 -8.07
CA ASP A 279 12.92 -16.02 -9.37
C ASP A 279 12.73 -14.57 -9.87
N GLY A 280 11.87 -13.77 -9.21
CA GLY A 280 11.60 -12.39 -9.58
C GLY A 280 10.75 -12.21 -10.85
N GLU A 281 10.18 -13.29 -11.41
CA GLU A 281 9.35 -13.28 -12.62
C GLU A 281 7.85 -13.32 -12.28
N ALA A 282 7.42 -12.42 -11.37
CA ALA A 282 6.06 -12.36 -10.89
C ALA A 282 5.14 -11.53 -11.80
N SER A 283 3.87 -11.85 -11.77
CA SER A 283 2.76 -11.19 -12.44
C SER A 283 1.60 -10.90 -11.48
N ILE A 284 0.54 -10.28 -11.98
CA ILE A 284 -0.69 -10.07 -11.20
C ILE A 284 -1.30 -11.39 -10.70
N LEU A 285 -1.07 -12.53 -11.39
CA LEU A 285 -1.59 -13.81 -10.95
C LEU A 285 -0.90 -14.28 -9.67
N ASP A 286 0.41 -14.06 -9.55
CA ASP A 286 1.16 -14.39 -8.35
C ASP A 286 0.71 -13.51 -7.17
N ALA A 287 0.44 -12.21 -7.42
CA ALA A 287 -0.10 -11.33 -6.40
C ALA A 287 -1.50 -11.78 -5.91
N ILE A 288 -2.35 -12.26 -6.81
CA ILE A 288 -3.66 -12.85 -6.47
C ILE A 288 -3.48 -14.14 -5.66
N GLU A 289 -2.50 -14.97 -5.98
CA GLU A 289 -2.19 -16.19 -5.22
C GLU A 289 -1.78 -15.83 -3.78
N HIS A 290 -0.91 -14.82 -3.60
CA HIS A 290 -0.55 -14.31 -2.28
C HIS A 290 -1.77 -13.76 -1.52
N LEU A 291 -2.65 -13.01 -2.19
CA LEU A 291 -3.86 -12.50 -1.58
C LEU A 291 -4.79 -13.64 -1.14
N ASN A 292 -5.04 -14.62 -2.00
CA ASN A 292 -5.87 -15.79 -1.68
C ASN A 292 -5.29 -16.58 -0.50
N HIS A 293 -3.96 -16.76 -0.45
CA HIS A 293 -3.30 -17.41 0.67
C HIS A 293 -3.50 -16.62 1.97
N ALA A 294 -3.28 -15.30 1.94
CA ALA A 294 -3.50 -14.43 3.10
C ALA A 294 -4.96 -14.49 3.58
N VAL A 295 -5.93 -14.42 2.67
CA VAL A 295 -7.37 -14.55 2.99
C VAL A 295 -7.68 -15.91 3.63
N ASN A 296 -7.10 -17.00 3.12
CA ASN A 296 -7.30 -18.32 3.71
C ASN A 296 -6.72 -18.45 5.13
N ILE A 297 -5.67 -17.70 5.45
CA ILE A 297 -5.00 -17.76 6.77
C ILE A 297 -5.62 -16.79 7.76
N MET A 298 -6.03 -15.59 7.31
CA MET A 298 -6.40 -14.45 8.17
C MET A 298 -7.91 -14.17 8.19
N GLY A 299 -8.64 -14.56 7.15
CA GLY A 299 -9.96 -14.03 6.85
C GLY A 299 -9.87 -12.79 5.94
N VAL A 300 -10.88 -12.62 5.09
CA VAL A 300 -10.92 -11.55 4.08
C VAL A 300 -10.90 -10.15 4.69
N GLU A 301 -11.42 -9.97 5.89
CA GLU A 301 -11.47 -8.71 6.64
C GLU A 301 -10.11 -8.22 7.16
N HIS A 302 -9.07 -9.02 7.01
CA HIS A 302 -7.71 -8.72 7.46
C HIS A 302 -6.69 -8.56 6.34
N VAL A 303 -7.13 -8.54 5.08
CA VAL A 303 -6.25 -8.51 3.90
C VAL A 303 -6.60 -7.33 2.99
N GLY A 304 -5.59 -6.77 2.35
CA GLY A 304 -5.75 -5.72 1.35
C GLY A 304 -4.53 -5.60 0.43
N ILE A 305 -4.36 -4.43 -0.18
CA ILE A 305 -3.34 -4.16 -1.21
C ILE A 305 -2.53 -2.92 -0.82
N GLY A 306 -1.19 -3.08 -0.81
CA GLY A 306 -0.24 -2.00 -0.67
C GLY A 306 0.81 -2.16 -1.76
N THR A 307 0.69 -1.39 -2.83
CA THR A 307 1.33 -1.70 -4.12
C THR A 307 2.84 -1.61 -4.09
N ASP A 308 3.38 -0.74 -3.24
CA ASP A 308 4.81 -0.38 -3.25
C ASP A 308 5.23 0.27 -4.60
N PHE A 309 4.28 0.93 -5.27
CA PHE A 309 4.54 1.65 -6.51
C PHE A 309 5.61 2.71 -6.28
N ASP A 310 6.54 2.80 -7.23
CA ASP A 310 7.70 3.68 -7.19
C ASP A 310 8.76 3.29 -6.13
N GLY A 311 8.48 2.29 -5.25
CA GLY A 311 9.41 1.65 -4.33
C GLY A 311 9.79 0.22 -4.74
N ASP A 312 9.97 -0.02 -6.03
CA ASP A 312 10.19 -1.32 -6.71
C ASP A 312 8.91 -2.14 -6.97
N GLY A 313 7.73 -1.70 -6.55
CA GLY A 313 6.45 -2.30 -6.89
C GLY A 313 6.05 -2.06 -8.35
N GLY A 314 5.15 -2.90 -8.83
CA GLY A 314 4.68 -2.87 -10.22
C GLY A 314 5.08 -4.13 -10.99
N ILE A 315 4.07 -4.86 -11.46
CA ILE A 315 4.21 -6.19 -12.07
C ILE A 315 3.40 -6.26 -13.37
N PRO A 316 3.73 -7.17 -14.30
CA PRO A 316 2.92 -7.44 -15.48
C PRO A 316 1.45 -7.67 -15.11
N GLY A 317 0.55 -6.90 -15.72
CA GLY A 317 -0.88 -6.90 -15.44
C GLY A 317 -1.34 -5.91 -14.37
N CYS A 318 -0.41 -5.34 -13.58
CA CYS A 318 -0.63 -4.22 -12.67
C CYS A 318 0.68 -3.42 -12.52
N ALA A 319 1.11 -2.79 -13.61
CA ALA A 319 2.39 -2.11 -13.71
C ALA A 319 2.38 -0.68 -13.15
N SER A 320 1.23 -0.10 -12.94
CA SER A 320 1.06 1.26 -12.39
C SER A 320 -0.38 1.46 -11.89
N ALA A 321 -0.65 2.61 -11.30
CA ALA A 321 -1.98 2.99 -10.85
C ALA A 321 -3.04 2.97 -11.99
N ALA A 322 -2.62 3.05 -13.27
CA ALA A 322 -3.53 2.91 -14.41
C ALA A 322 -4.14 1.51 -14.56
N GLU A 323 -3.46 0.49 -14.02
CA GLU A 323 -3.80 -0.91 -14.22
C GLU A 323 -4.41 -1.59 -12.98
N VAL A 324 -4.55 -0.88 -11.86
CA VAL A 324 -5.12 -1.46 -10.62
C VAL A 324 -6.51 -2.05 -10.79
N ILE A 325 -7.27 -1.58 -11.76
CA ILE A 325 -8.57 -2.16 -12.12
C ILE A 325 -8.48 -3.62 -12.56
N ASN A 326 -7.32 -4.04 -13.10
CA ASN A 326 -7.09 -5.43 -13.47
C ASN A 326 -7.07 -6.34 -12.24
N PHE A 327 -6.62 -5.82 -11.09
CA PHE A 327 -6.67 -6.56 -9.84
C PHE A 327 -8.12 -6.88 -9.45
N THR A 328 -9.02 -5.90 -9.52
CA THR A 328 -10.47 -6.11 -9.29
C THR A 328 -11.06 -7.14 -10.26
N ARG A 329 -10.66 -7.11 -11.53
CA ARG A 329 -11.11 -8.10 -12.50
C ARG A 329 -10.69 -9.53 -12.11
N ARG A 330 -9.49 -9.70 -11.55
CA ARG A 330 -9.03 -10.99 -11.04
C ARG A 330 -9.79 -11.41 -9.79
N LEU A 331 -10.04 -10.50 -8.85
CA LEU A 331 -10.87 -10.80 -7.68
C LEU A 331 -12.29 -11.26 -8.06
N LEU A 332 -12.91 -10.62 -9.06
CA LEU A 332 -14.19 -11.07 -9.60
C LEU A 332 -14.12 -12.47 -10.22
N ALA A 333 -13.04 -12.78 -10.96
CA ALA A 333 -12.80 -14.10 -11.54
C ALA A 333 -12.62 -15.17 -10.44
N GLU A 334 -12.00 -14.83 -9.31
CA GLU A 334 -11.86 -15.67 -8.10
C GLU A 334 -13.17 -15.74 -7.27
N ARG A 335 -14.24 -15.08 -7.73
CA ARG A 335 -15.59 -15.07 -7.11
C ARG A 335 -15.66 -14.38 -5.75
N TYR A 336 -14.78 -13.43 -5.47
CA TYR A 336 -15.00 -12.50 -4.35
C TYR A 336 -16.27 -11.68 -4.61
N ASN A 337 -17.08 -11.50 -3.58
CA ASN A 337 -18.26 -10.65 -3.68
C ASN A 337 -17.91 -9.15 -3.56
N ASP A 338 -18.86 -8.27 -3.86
CA ASP A 338 -18.66 -6.81 -3.85
C ASP A 338 -18.16 -6.29 -2.50
N THR A 339 -18.62 -6.86 -1.39
CA THR A 339 -18.22 -6.47 -0.02
C THR A 339 -16.78 -6.86 0.26
N ASP A 340 -16.37 -8.08 -0.11
CA ASP A 340 -15.00 -8.55 0.06
C ASP A 340 -14.04 -7.70 -0.77
N ILE A 341 -14.38 -7.41 -2.03
CA ILE A 341 -13.58 -6.58 -2.92
C ILE A 341 -13.43 -5.15 -2.35
N ALA A 342 -14.52 -4.58 -1.82
CA ALA A 342 -14.47 -3.27 -1.17
C ALA A 342 -13.63 -3.29 0.11
N GLY A 343 -13.67 -4.39 0.87
CA GLY A 343 -12.80 -4.62 2.03
C GLY A 343 -11.33 -4.63 1.64
N ILE A 344 -10.98 -5.46 0.65
CA ILE A 344 -9.61 -5.62 0.13
C ILE A 344 -9.05 -4.30 -0.41
N TRP A 345 -9.84 -3.52 -1.16
CA TRP A 345 -9.42 -2.24 -1.75
C TRP A 345 -9.31 -1.06 -0.77
N GLY A 346 -9.55 -1.27 0.50
CA GLY A 346 -9.31 -0.21 1.49
C GLY A 346 -10.20 -0.30 2.72
N GLY A 347 -11.39 -0.89 2.62
CA GLY A 347 -12.32 -0.96 3.75
C GLY A 347 -11.68 -1.58 4.99
N ASN A 348 -10.88 -2.65 4.82
CA ASN A 348 -10.18 -3.33 5.91
C ASN A 348 -9.11 -2.44 6.56
N PHE A 349 -8.30 -1.76 5.75
CA PHE A 349 -7.27 -0.84 6.24
C PHE A 349 -7.90 0.37 6.95
N LEU A 350 -8.95 0.95 6.36
CA LEU A 350 -9.66 2.10 6.93
C LEU A 350 -10.39 1.75 8.23
N ARG A 351 -10.87 0.53 8.38
CA ARG A 351 -11.41 0.03 9.66
C ARG A 351 -10.34 0.09 10.75
N VAL A 352 -9.14 -0.39 10.48
CA VAL A 352 -8.02 -0.32 11.44
C VAL A 352 -7.64 1.12 11.72
N MET A 353 -7.51 1.94 10.68
CA MET A 353 -7.19 3.36 10.81
C MET A 353 -8.21 4.10 11.69
N GLN A 354 -9.52 3.87 11.49
CA GLN A 354 -10.56 4.48 12.30
C GLN A 354 -10.43 4.06 13.77
N LEU A 355 -10.27 2.75 14.04
CA LEU A 355 -10.08 2.23 15.40
C LEU A 355 -8.88 2.88 16.10
N VAL A 356 -7.76 3.04 15.39
CA VAL A 356 -6.54 3.65 15.93
C VAL A 356 -6.76 5.15 16.19
N GLN A 357 -7.39 5.87 15.26
CA GLN A 357 -7.67 7.30 15.43
C GLN A 357 -8.67 7.56 16.58
N ASP A 358 -9.69 6.70 16.73
CA ASP A 358 -10.70 6.82 17.79
C ASP A 358 -10.14 6.49 19.19
N SER A 359 -9.09 5.69 19.27
CA SER A 359 -8.42 5.33 20.54
C SER A 359 -7.50 6.42 21.09
N ARG A 360 -7.33 7.51 20.34
CA ARG A 360 -6.44 8.61 20.70
C ARG A 360 -6.79 9.19 22.07
N ALA A 361 -5.78 9.27 22.97
CA ALA A 361 -5.94 9.97 24.23
C ALA A 361 -6.10 11.48 24.00
N CYS A 362 -7.10 12.07 24.67
CA CYS A 362 -7.37 13.52 24.64
C CYS A 362 -6.23 14.32 25.29
#